data_cd073bc44374fd658b4dbbeb55f920fa
#
_entry.id   cd073bc44374fd658b4dbbeb55f920fa
#
_cell.length_a   1.000
_cell.length_b   1.000
_cell.length_c   1.000
_cell.angle_alpha   90.00
_cell.angle_beta   90.00
_cell.angle_gamma   90.00
#
_symmetry.space_group_name_H-M   'P 1'
#
loop_
_entity.id
_entity.type
_entity.pdbx_description
1 polymer ?
#
loop_
_entity_poly.entity_id
_entity_poly.type
_entity_poly.pdbx_seq_one_letter_code
_entity_poly.pdbx_strand_id
1 'polypeptide(L)'
;MSPPPAPTVPDEAVVVSVPADPAYFRVLRLTAAVVAGELLDVEAAEDAQIGVEEAASILLDAGPTGRIEATFWCSNERLSVRLCSETGPVPNAADDFRRTILSAVVDGFAIDHHAGATTVEFDKSA
;
A
#
# COMPACT_ATOMS: atom_id res chain seq x y z
N MET A 1 -0.23 -8.16 28.05
CA MET A 1 0.90 -8.10 27.11
C MET A 1 0.58 -7.10 26.00
N SER A 2 1.46 -6.16 25.79
CA SER A 2 1.28 -5.18 24.73
C SER A 2 1.67 -5.78 23.38
N PRO A 3 0.94 -5.48 22.29
CA PRO A 3 1.38 -5.90 20.97
C PRO A 3 2.72 -5.24 20.62
N PRO A 4 3.53 -5.87 19.76
CA PRO A 4 4.76 -5.23 19.32
C PRO A 4 4.44 -3.89 18.63
N PRO A 5 5.31 -2.89 18.77
CA PRO A 5 5.09 -1.61 18.08
C PRO A 5 5.04 -1.80 16.58
N ALA A 6 4.25 -0.99 15.88
CA ALA A 6 4.25 -0.97 14.43
C ALA A 6 5.66 -0.63 13.93
N PRO A 7 6.06 -1.12 12.74
CA PRO A 7 7.35 -0.75 12.16
C PRO A 7 7.47 0.78 12.10
N THR A 8 8.61 1.28 12.56
CA THR A 8 8.89 2.71 12.54
C THR A 8 9.16 3.15 11.10
N VAL A 9 8.39 4.14 10.63
CA VAL A 9 8.62 4.73 9.32
C VAL A 9 9.84 5.65 9.43
N PRO A 10 10.88 5.47 8.59
CA PRO A 10 12.05 6.33 8.65
C PRO A 10 11.75 7.76 8.20
N ASP A 11 12.56 8.72 8.68
CA ASP A 11 12.37 10.14 8.38
C ASP A 11 12.49 10.45 6.88
N GLU A 12 13.28 9.67 6.14
CA GLU A 12 13.46 9.82 4.70
C GLU A 12 12.35 9.18 3.86
N ALA A 13 11.31 8.66 4.49
CA ALA A 13 10.17 8.09 3.76
C ALA A 13 9.49 9.16 2.91
N VAL A 14 9.01 8.75 1.75
CA VAL A 14 8.26 9.64 0.84
C VAL A 14 6.78 9.49 1.14
N VAL A 15 6.11 10.60 1.40
CA VAL A 15 4.67 10.65 1.67
C VAL A 15 3.98 11.38 0.54
N VAL A 16 2.95 10.77 -0.03
CA VAL A 16 2.14 11.34 -1.12
C VAL A 16 0.69 11.25 -0.71
N SER A 17 -0.04 12.35 -0.85
CA SER A 17 -1.48 12.40 -0.62
C SER A 17 -2.19 12.72 -1.93
N VAL A 18 -3.16 11.88 -2.29
CA VAL A 18 -3.94 12.04 -3.53
C VAL A 18 -5.43 11.96 -3.23
N PRO A 19 -6.28 12.53 -4.09
CA PRO A 19 -7.71 12.28 -3.99
C PRO A 19 -8.01 10.78 -4.13
N ALA A 20 -9.06 10.31 -3.47
CA ALA A 20 -9.49 8.92 -3.52
C ALA A 20 -10.23 8.63 -4.84
N ASP A 21 -9.50 8.64 -5.94
CA ASP A 21 -10.00 8.53 -7.30
C ASP A 21 -8.99 7.71 -8.12
N PRO A 22 -9.43 6.68 -8.87
CA PRO A 22 -8.52 5.87 -9.70
C PRO A 22 -7.66 6.67 -10.66
N ALA A 23 -8.10 7.86 -11.07
CA ALA A 23 -7.32 8.73 -11.97
C ALA A 23 -5.96 9.11 -11.39
N TYR A 24 -5.81 9.05 -10.06
CA TYR A 24 -4.56 9.42 -9.36
C TYR A 24 -3.71 8.21 -8.97
N PHE A 25 -4.12 7.00 -9.24
CA PHE A 25 -3.34 5.80 -8.91
C PHE A 25 -1.99 5.76 -9.62
N ARG A 26 -1.90 6.39 -10.78
CA ARG A 26 -0.64 6.53 -11.53
C ARG A 26 0.41 7.25 -10.69
N VAL A 27 0.02 8.28 -9.94
CA VAL A 27 0.96 9.01 -9.07
C VAL A 27 1.54 8.06 -8.03
N LEU A 28 0.71 7.22 -7.44
CA LEU A 28 1.15 6.25 -6.42
C LEU A 28 2.07 5.19 -7.04
N ARG A 29 1.73 4.65 -8.21
CA ARG A 29 2.56 3.66 -8.89
C ARG A 29 3.93 4.23 -9.26
N LEU A 30 3.96 5.43 -9.83
CA LEU A 30 5.21 6.08 -10.22
C LEU A 30 6.08 6.40 -9.01
N THR A 31 5.47 6.81 -7.89
CA THR A 31 6.20 7.06 -6.65
C THR A 31 6.87 5.77 -6.15
N ALA A 32 6.16 4.65 -6.18
CA ALA A 32 6.73 3.37 -5.80
C ALA A 32 7.96 3.02 -6.66
N ALA A 33 7.87 3.23 -7.97
CA ALA A 33 8.97 2.97 -8.89
C ALA A 33 10.17 3.87 -8.60
N VAL A 34 9.94 5.15 -8.32
CA VAL A 34 11.01 6.10 -8.00
C VAL A 34 11.69 5.75 -6.68
N VAL A 35 10.92 5.46 -5.63
CA VAL A 35 11.48 5.13 -4.31
C VAL A 35 12.24 3.81 -4.35
N ALA A 36 11.73 2.82 -5.08
CA ALA A 36 12.43 1.55 -5.25
C ALA A 36 13.79 1.73 -5.97
N GLY A 37 13.83 2.66 -6.94
CA GLY A 37 15.06 2.94 -7.67
C GLY A 37 15.65 1.68 -8.29
N GLU A 38 16.93 1.41 -7.99
CA GLU A 38 17.63 0.22 -8.48
C GLU A 38 17.49 -0.99 -7.54
N LEU A 39 16.82 -0.85 -6.41
CA LEU A 39 16.65 -1.94 -5.44
C LEU A 39 15.89 -3.12 -6.06
N LEU A 40 14.83 -2.84 -6.80
CA LEU A 40 14.01 -3.86 -7.45
C LEU A 40 14.38 -3.98 -8.93
N ASP A 41 14.44 -5.21 -9.44
CA ASP A 41 14.56 -5.41 -10.88
C ASP A 41 13.24 -5.04 -11.56
N VAL A 42 13.21 -5.07 -12.91
CA VAL A 42 12.04 -4.65 -13.68
C VAL A 42 10.79 -5.44 -13.30
N GLU A 43 10.92 -6.76 -13.15
CA GLU A 43 9.78 -7.61 -12.80
C GLU A 43 9.26 -7.31 -11.40
N ALA A 44 10.15 -7.22 -10.41
CA ALA A 44 9.75 -6.90 -9.05
C ALA A 44 9.16 -5.49 -8.93
N ALA A 45 9.69 -4.53 -9.69
CA ALA A 45 9.14 -3.18 -9.73
C ALA A 45 7.73 -3.15 -10.33
N GLU A 46 7.48 -3.92 -11.38
CA GLU A 46 6.13 -4.05 -11.96
C GLU A 46 5.16 -4.69 -10.96
N ASP A 47 5.59 -5.75 -10.28
CA ASP A 47 4.79 -6.40 -9.24
C ASP A 47 4.46 -5.43 -8.10
N ALA A 48 5.41 -4.60 -7.67
CA ALA A 48 5.18 -3.60 -6.64
C ALA A 48 4.13 -2.57 -7.09
N GLN A 49 4.15 -2.17 -8.36
CA GLN A 49 3.17 -1.24 -8.91
C GLN A 49 1.76 -1.86 -8.95
N ILE A 50 1.66 -3.14 -9.28
CA ILE A 50 0.39 -3.88 -9.19
C ILE A 50 -0.08 -3.91 -7.73
N GLY A 51 0.82 -4.16 -6.79
CA GLY A 51 0.51 -4.14 -5.36
C GLY A 51 -0.05 -2.80 -4.90
N VAL A 52 0.55 -1.69 -5.34
CA VAL A 52 0.06 -0.34 -5.03
C VAL A 52 -1.36 -0.15 -5.56
N GLU A 53 -1.62 -0.56 -6.80
CA GLU A 53 -2.95 -0.42 -7.40
C GLU A 53 -3.99 -1.26 -6.68
N GLU A 54 -3.67 -2.49 -6.31
CA GLU A 54 -4.58 -3.33 -5.55
C GLU A 54 -4.83 -2.78 -4.14
N ALA A 55 -3.80 -2.29 -3.46
CA ALA A 55 -3.94 -1.67 -2.15
C ALA A 55 -4.85 -0.44 -2.21
N ALA A 56 -4.67 0.42 -3.21
CA ALA A 56 -5.52 1.60 -3.40
C ALA A 56 -6.97 1.19 -3.73
N SER A 57 -7.14 0.12 -4.50
CA SER A 57 -8.47 -0.39 -4.85
C SER A 57 -9.20 -0.96 -3.62
N ILE A 58 -8.49 -1.57 -2.68
CA ILE A 58 -9.07 -2.00 -1.40
C ILE A 58 -9.64 -0.79 -0.65
N LEU A 59 -8.90 0.31 -0.61
CA LEU A 59 -9.38 1.53 0.04
C LEU A 59 -10.62 2.08 -0.67
N LEU A 60 -10.65 2.06 -2.00
CA LEU A 60 -11.84 2.51 -2.75
C LEU A 60 -13.06 1.63 -2.46
N ASP A 61 -12.87 0.32 -2.40
CA ASP A 61 -13.96 -0.62 -2.12
C ASP A 61 -14.55 -0.39 -0.72
N ALA A 62 -13.76 0.12 0.21
CA ALA A 62 -14.20 0.44 1.57
C ALA A 62 -14.94 1.78 1.69
N GLY A 63 -15.08 2.53 0.60
CA GLY A 63 -15.81 3.79 0.58
C GLY A 63 -15.08 4.92 1.29
N PRO A 64 -13.98 5.43 0.74
CA PRO A 64 -13.22 6.49 1.39
C PRO A 64 -13.99 7.80 1.43
N THR A 65 -13.83 8.54 2.54
CA THR A 65 -14.48 9.85 2.73
C THR A 65 -13.49 11.01 2.58
N GLY A 66 -12.25 10.72 2.25
CA GLY A 66 -11.20 11.73 2.15
C GLY A 66 -10.16 11.32 1.12
N ARG A 67 -8.92 11.64 1.44
CA ARG A 67 -7.79 11.40 0.56
C ARG A 67 -7.13 10.05 0.89
N ILE A 68 -6.35 9.54 -0.06
CA ILE A 68 -5.45 8.41 0.19
C ILE A 68 -4.07 8.99 0.50
N GLU A 69 -3.53 8.65 1.65
CA GLU A 69 -2.16 8.97 2.02
C GLU A 69 -1.31 7.72 1.84
N ALA A 70 -0.25 7.85 1.05
CA ALA A 70 0.66 6.74 0.77
C ALA A 70 2.06 7.09 1.28
N THR A 71 2.68 6.14 1.96
CA THR A 71 4.04 6.26 2.50
C THR A 71 4.90 5.17 1.90
N PHE A 72 6.07 5.54 1.37
CA PHE A 72 6.98 4.65 0.67
C PHE A 72 8.37 4.78 1.27
N TRP A 73 9.02 3.65 1.56
CA TRP A 73 10.41 3.68 2.02
C TRP A 73 11.12 2.37 1.68
N CYS A 74 12.45 2.41 1.66
CA CYS A 74 13.27 1.22 1.49
C CYS A 74 14.03 0.93 2.78
N SER A 75 14.04 -0.32 3.19
CA SER A 75 14.76 -0.78 4.38
C SER A 75 15.07 -2.27 4.22
N ASN A 76 16.29 -2.67 4.57
CA ASN A 76 16.70 -4.08 4.51
C ASN A 76 16.48 -4.70 3.11
N GLU A 77 16.83 -3.94 2.07
CA GLU A 77 16.69 -4.38 0.67
C GLU A 77 15.25 -4.68 0.26
N ARG A 78 14.28 -4.01 0.92
CA ARG A 78 12.85 -4.13 0.63
C ARG A 78 12.24 -2.77 0.42
N LEU A 79 11.30 -2.71 -0.51
CA LEU A 79 10.38 -1.58 -0.62
C LEU A 79 9.20 -1.86 0.32
N SER A 80 8.89 -0.90 1.17
CA SER A 80 7.71 -0.94 2.03
C SER A 80 6.73 0.16 1.62
N VAL A 81 5.46 -0.18 1.58
CA VAL A 81 4.39 0.72 1.16
C VAL A 81 3.24 0.64 2.16
N ARG A 82 2.74 1.80 2.55
CA ARG A 82 1.59 1.91 3.44
C ARG A 82 0.59 2.90 2.83
N LEU A 83 -0.63 2.45 2.59
CA LEU A 83 -1.72 3.31 2.14
C LEU A 83 -2.77 3.39 3.24
N CYS A 84 -3.27 4.59 3.51
CA CYS A 84 -4.27 4.82 4.55
C CYS A 84 -5.34 5.80 4.06
N SER A 85 -6.58 5.56 4.44
CA SER A 85 -7.70 6.47 4.19
C SER A 85 -8.78 6.30 5.24
N GLU A 86 -9.55 7.33 5.49
CA GLU A 86 -10.77 7.21 6.28
C GLU A 86 -11.82 6.51 5.44
N THR A 87 -12.33 5.39 5.91
CA THR A 87 -13.27 4.55 5.16
C THR A 87 -14.23 3.84 6.11
N GLY A 88 -15.25 3.20 5.52
CA GLY A 88 -15.98 2.12 6.20
C GLY A 88 -15.20 0.82 6.18
N PRO A 89 -15.80 -0.28 6.70
CA PRO A 89 -15.17 -1.60 6.65
C PRO A 89 -14.98 -2.08 5.21
N VAL A 90 -13.92 -2.86 4.98
CA VAL A 90 -13.66 -3.46 3.66
C VAL A 90 -14.70 -4.55 3.38
N PRO A 91 -15.41 -4.51 2.23
CA PRO A 91 -16.37 -5.56 1.87
C PRO A 91 -15.69 -6.92 1.68
N ASN A 92 -16.22 -7.98 2.27
CA ASN A 92 -15.60 -9.31 2.28
C ASN A 92 -15.30 -9.86 0.88
N ALA A 93 -16.26 -9.75 -0.05
CA ALA A 93 -16.07 -10.32 -1.39
C ALA A 93 -14.94 -9.60 -2.16
N ALA A 94 -14.90 -8.27 -2.08
CA ALA A 94 -13.84 -7.47 -2.70
C ALA A 94 -12.50 -7.75 -2.03
N ASP A 95 -12.48 -7.88 -0.71
CA ASP A 95 -11.30 -8.16 0.08
C ASP A 95 -10.64 -9.49 -0.36
N ASP A 96 -11.43 -10.56 -0.48
CA ASP A 96 -10.90 -11.88 -0.88
C ASP A 96 -10.23 -11.83 -2.24
N PHE A 97 -10.84 -11.18 -3.23
CA PHE A 97 -10.28 -11.03 -4.56
C PHE A 97 -8.97 -10.23 -4.54
N ARG A 98 -8.97 -9.08 -3.86
CA ARG A 98 -7.80 -8.22 -3.77
C ARG A 98 -6.64 -8.88 -3.02
N ARG A 99 -6.94 -9.61 -1.95
CA ARG A 99 -5.93 -10.37 -1.19
C ARG A 99 -5.27 -11.43 -2.06
N THR A 100 -6.03 -12.11 -2.92
CA THR A 100 -5.48 -13.10 -3.83
C THR A 100 -4.46 -12.47 -4.79
N ILE A 101 -4.77 -11.31 -5.37
CA ILE A 101 -3.85 -10.61 -6.25
C ILE A 101 -2.62 -10.14 -5.48
N LEU A 102 -2.79 -9.51 -4.31
CA LEU A 102 -1.67 -9.08 -3.48
C LEU A 102 -0.73 -10.23 -3.14
N SER A 103 -1.27 -11.38 -2.72
CA SER A 103 -0.45 -12.52 -2.35
C SER A 103 0.38 -13.05 -3.51
N ALA A 104 -0.04 -12.81 -4.75
CA ALA A 104 0.68 -13.24 -5.94
C ALA A 104 1.84 -12.29 -6.32
N VAL A 105 1.77 -11.02 -5.94
CA VAL A 105 2.73 -10.01 -6.43
C VAL A 105 3.61 -9.40 -5.35
N VAL A 106 3.28 -9.53 -4.07
CA VAL A 106 4.09 -8.95 -2.98
C VAL A 106 4.55 -10.05 -2.03
N ASP A 107 5.58 -9.76 -1.21
CA ASP A 107 6.16 -10.75 -0.30
C ASP A 107 5.31 -10.92 0.96
N GLY A 108 4.78 -9.82 1.48
CA GLY A 108 3.88 -9.83 2.63
C GLY A 108 2.96 -8.63 2.59
N PHE A 109 1.77 -8.76 3.17
CA PHE A 109 0.83 -7.65 3.27
C PHE A 109 -0.05 -7.79 4.50
N ALA A 110 -0.63 -6.66 4.93
CA ALA A 110 -1.62 -6.63 6.00
C ALA A 110 -2.67 -5.58 5.67
N ILE A 111 -3.93 -5.90 5.99
CA ILE A 111 -5.06 -5.00 5.85
C ILE A 111 -5.69 -4.84 7.23
N ASP A 112 -5.81 -3.61 7.69
CA ASP A 112 -6.37 -3.31 9.01
C ASP A 112 -7.41 -2.20 8.89
N HIS A 113 -8.52 -2.36 9.61
CA HIS A 113 -9.54 -1.33 9.74
C HIS A 113 -9.74 -1.03 11.21
N HIS A 114 -9.43 0.20 11.62
CA HIS A 114 -9.51 0.61 13.02
C HIS A 114 -9.86 2.10 13.13
N ALA A 115 -10.75 2.42 14.05
CA ALA A 115 -11.14 3.81 14.33
C ALA A 115 -11.59 4.59 13.07
N GLY A 116 -12.31 3.93 12.16
CA GLY A 116 -12.82 4.58 10.95
C GLY A 116 -11.80 4.78 9.85
N ALA A 117 -10.64 4.16 9.95
CA ALA A 117 -9.60 4.22 8.91
C ALA A 117 -9.18 2.82 8.49
N THR A 118 -8.89 2.66 7.21
CA THR A 118 -8.33 1.42 6.65
C THR A 118 -6.90 1.67 6.23
N THR A 119 -6.02 0.77 6.63
CA THR A 119 -4.60 0.79 6.28
C THR A 119 -4.26 -0.49 5.55
N VAL A 120 -3.59 -0.37 4.42
CA VAL A 120 -3.06 -1.50 3.66
C VAL A 120 -1.55 -1.32 3.58
N GLU A 121 -0.81 -2.33 4.04
CA GLU A 121 0.65 -2.31 4.00
C GLU A 121 1.14 -3.52 3.23
N PHE A 122 2.23 -3.36 2.49
CA PHE A 122 2.92 -4.49 1.88
C PHE A 122 4.41 -4.20 1.74
N ASP A 123 5.17 -5.26 1.52
CA ASP A 123 6.59 -5.16 1.21
C ASP A 123 6.95 -6.02 0.00
N LYS A 124 8.02 -5.62 -0.69
CA LYS A 124 8.50 -6.29 -1.89
C LYS A 124 10.02 -6.25 -1.92
N SER A 125 10.63 -7.42 -2.08
CA SER A 125 12.07 -7.57 -2.32
C SER A 125 12.35 -7.93 -3.79
N ALA A 126 13.59 -7.78 -4.16
CA ALA A 126 14.02 -8.16 -5.50
C ALA A 126 13.93 -9.68 -5.72
#